data_3646614cde6dc116ee512b0f30c0b3d1
#
_entry.id   3646614cde6dc116ee512b0f30c0b3d1
#
_cell.length_a   1.000
_cell.length_b   1.000
_cell.length_c   1.000
_cell.angle_alpha   90.00
_cell.angle_beta   90.00
_cell.angle_gamma   90.00
#
_symmetry.space_group_name_H-M   'P 1'
#
loop_
_entity.id
_entity.type
_entity.pdbx_description
1 polymer ?
#
loop_
_entity_poly.entity_id
_entity_poly.type
_entity_poly.pdbx_seq_one_letter_code
_entity_poly.pdbx_strand_id
1 'polypeptide(L)'
;MSDSDSNRHIRLMDTTLRDGEQTQGVSFSANEKVNIARALLQSLKVDRIEVASACVSEGEREAVAQICEWAASQGLGDCVEVLGFIDYKRSVDWIISAGGKVVNLLAKGSEKHCREQLGKDLESHIDDITRTVEYAREQGLSVNMYLEDWSGGYQNSKDYVFGLISGTQHLSINHYLLPDTLGLFAPNEVFDALTEMQEQFPEAEFDFHPHNDYGLATANVYAAIEAGINNIHCTINCLGERAGNASLAEVAVMVKDKLGFEISIDESRITMLSRMVENFSGKWIAANTPVVGADVFTQTAGIHADGDLKGNLYFSRLSPERFARKRIYALGKMSGKASIANNLEELGISLSPEDQAKVLERVVALGDSKHVITAEDLPFIIADIMESKEYQHIELHNCSINTGLDVDSTASVLVTIDGDEYQSSGAGNGGFDAFMDAIEKILNEKEFIMPLLADYEVHIPRGGKTDALTECIITWQTDDQEFKTRGVDSNQVLAAVKATLRMINVMLHAQAGQATV
;
A
#
# COMPACT_ATOMS: atom_id res chain seq x y z
N MET A 1 -30.63 -12.14 -11.21
CA MET A 1 -29.55 -11.91 -12.18
C MET A 1 -29.83 -12.81 -13.37
N SER A 2 -29.99 -12.24 -14.57
CA SER A 2 -30.17 -13.02 -15.80
C SER A 2 -28.82 -13.64 -16.22
N ASP A 3 -28.81 -14.76 -16.94
CA ASP A 3 -27.59 -15.44 -17.42
C ASP A 3 -26.69 -14.54 -18.31
N SER A 4 -27.15 -13.36 -18.72
CA SER A 4 -26.38 -12.35 -19.47
C SER A 4 -25.45 -11.51 -18.59
N ASP A 5 -25.64 -11.46 -17.26
CA ASP A 5 -24.86 -10.66 -16.33
C ASP A 5 -23.56 -11.35 -15.85
N SER A 6 -23.43 -12.65 -16.03
CA SER A 6 -22.30 -13.43 -15.50
C SER A 6 -20.94 -13.20 -16.18
N ASN A 7 -20.91 -12.41 -17.27
CA ASN A 7 -19.69 -12.17 -18.07
C ASN A 7 -19.32 -10.67 -18.14
N ARG A 8 -19.83 -9.87 -17.21
CA ARG A 8 -19.54 -8.43 -17.17
C ARG A 8 -18.13 -8.19 -16.67
N HIS A 9 -17.35 -7.39 -17.41
CA HIS A 9 -16.00 -7.02 -17.06
C HIS A 9 -15.95 -5.58 -16.54
N ILE A 10 -15.44 -5.37 -15.33
CA ILE A 10 -15.26 -4.05 -14.73
C ILE A 10 -13.83 -3.59 -14.98
N ARG A 11 -13.69 -2.42 -15.60
CA ARG A 11 -12.41 -1.81 -15.91
C ARG A 11 -12.02 -0.84 -14.81
N LEU A 12 -10.77 -0.96 -14.34
CA LEU A 12 -10.23 -0.08 -13.30
C LEU A 12 -9.22 0.89 -13.89
N MET A 13 -9.45 2.17 -13.65
CA MET A 13 -8.47 3.23 -13.91
C MET A 13 -7.81 3.64 -12.59
N ASP A 14 -6.50 3.55 -12.53
CA ASP A 14 -5.74 4.04 -11.38
C ASP A 14 -5.32 5.50 -11.57
N THR A 15 -5.65 6.35 -10.61
CA THR A 15 -5.33 7.78 -10.61
C THR A 15 -4.30 8.16 -9.54
N THR A 16 -3.54 7.19 -9.02
CA THR A 16 -2.51 7.42 -7.97
C THR A 16 -1.48 8.48 -8.38
N LEU A 17 -1.06 8.47 -9.64
CA LEU A 17 -0.04 9.39 -10.17
C LEU A 17 -0.56 10.78 -10.52
N ARG A 18 -1.87 10.99 -10.51
CA ARG A 18 -2.50 12.30 -10.71
C ARG A 18 -3.20 12.78 -9.45
N ASP A 19 -4.36 12.18 -9.09
CA ASP A 19 -5.13 12.55 -7.91
C ASP A 19 -4.46 12.11 -6.61
N GLY A 20 -3.87 10.92 -6.61
CA GLY A 20 -3.09 10.43 -5.48
C GLY A 20 -1.94 11.35 -5.10
N GLU A 21 -1.30 12.01 -6.07
CA GLU A 21 -0.25 12.98 -5.80
C GLU A 21 -0.78 14.32 -5.23
N GLN A 22 -2.09 14.58 -5.31
CA GLN A 22 -2.72 15.72 -4.65
C GLN A 22 -2.90 15.53 -3.14
N THR A 23 -2.54 14.36 -2.60
CA THR A 23 -2.47 14.14 -1.15
C THR A 23 -1.44 15.09 -0.54
N GLN A 24 -1.82 15.79 0.53
CA GLN A 24 -0.92 16.74 1.19
C GLN A 24 0.44 16.10 1.53
N GLY A 25 1.53 16.68 1.02
CA GLY A 25 2.90 16.24 1.29
C GLY A 25 3.36 15.02 0.48
N VAL A 26 2.60 14.61 -0.52
CA VAL A 26 3.02 13.61 -1.51
C VAL A 26 3.60 14.33 -2.72
N SER A 27 4.74 13.86 -3.20
CA SER A 27 5.35 14.28 -4.46
C SER A 27 6.25 13.15 -4.94
N PHE A 28 5.95 12.61 -6.09
CA PHE A 28 6.75 11.54 -6.68
C PHE A 28 7.81 12.11 -7.62
N SER A 29 9.03 11.61 -7.53
CA SER A 29 10.05 11.87 -8.53
C SER A 29 9.69 11.23 -9.89
N ALA A 30 10.29 11.70 -10.98
CA ALA A 30 10.04 11.13 -12.31
C ALA A 30 10.30 9.61 -12.36
N ASN A 31 11.37 9.13 -11.70
CA ASN A 31 11.68 7.70 -11.62
C ASN A 31 10.64 6.91 -10.84
N GLU A 32 10.14 7.44 -9.73
CA GLU A 32 9.08 6.80 -8.94
C GLU A 32 7.79 6.71 -9.74
N LYS A 33 7.39 7.80 -10.46
CA LYS A 33 6.23 7.78 -11.37
C LYS A 33 6.35 6.69 -12.44
N VAL A 34 7.50 6.58 -13.08
CA VAL A 34 7.75 5.53 -14.08
C VAL A 34 7.66 4.14 -13.46
N ASN A 35 8.22 3.93 -12.27
CA ASN A 35 8.17 2.63 -11.59
C ASN A 35 6.74 2.27 -11.17
N ILE A 36 5.98 3.20 -10.61
CA ILE A 36 4.57 3.00 -10.25
C ILE A 36 3.75 2.70 -11.51
N ALA A 37 3.88 3.49 -12.59
CA ALA A 37 3.18 3.27 -13.85
C ALA A 37 3.44 1.87 -14.44
N ARG A 38 4.71 1.42 -14.43
CA ARG A 38 5.10 0.07 -14.85
C ARG A 38 4.47 -1.00 -13.98
N ALA A 39 4.52 -0.82 -12.65
CA ALA A 39 3.94 -1.77 -11.72
C ALA A 39 2.41 -1.86 -11.87
N LEU A 40 1.72 -0.74 -12.10
CA LEU A 40 0.30 -0.68 -12.35
C LEU A 40 -0.10 -1.43 -13.62
N LEU A 41 0.53 -1.12 -14.75
CA LEU A 41 0.13 -1.68 -16.06
C LEU A 41 0.66 -3.10 -16.30
N GLN A 42 1.91 -3.40 -15.95
CA GLN A 42 2.51 -4.72 -16.25
C GLN A 42 2.29 -5.75 -15.14
N SER A 43 2.45 -5.35 -13.86
CA SER A 43 2.42 -6.29 -12.75
C SER A 43 1.00 -6.47 -12.22
N LEU A 44 0.35 -5.37 -11.84
CA LEU A 44 -1.01 -5.38 -11.30
C LEU A 44 -2.08 -5.54 -12.40
N LYS A 45 -1.80 -5.05 -13.63
CA LYS A 45 -2.65 -5.14 -14.82
C LYS A 45 -3.94 -4.33 -14.69
N VAL A 46 -3.84 -3.07 -14.19
CA VAL A 46 -4.96 -2.14 -14.31
C VAL A 46 -5.23 -1.85 -15.79
N ASP A 47 -6.48 -1.51 -16.12
CA ASP A 47 -6.88 -1.30 -17.51
C ASP A 47 -6.37 0.05 -18.03
N ARG A 48 -6.35 1.09 -17.18
CA ARG A 48 -5.92 2.46 -17.51
C ARG A 48 -5.24 3.12 -16.33
N ILE A 49 -4.37 4.10 -16.59
CA ILE A 49 -3.75 4.95 -15.56
C ILE A 49 -3.83 6.42 -15.94
N GLU A 50 -4.07 7.30 -14.98
CA GLU A 50 -3.97 8.74 -15.14
C GLU A 50 -2.70 9.23 -14.42
N VAL A 51 -1.77 9.86 -15.16
CA VAL A 51 -0.38 9.99 -14.70
C VAL A 51 0.06 11.38 -14.28
N ALA A 52 -0.64 12.44 -14.71
CA ALA A 52 -0.32 13.82 -14.36
C ALA A 52 -1.43 14.79 -14.77
N SER A 53 -1.31 16.05 -14.31
CA SER A 53 -2.02 17.20 -14.87
C SER A 53 -1.12 17.95 -15.85
N ALA A 54 -1.65 18.33 -17.00
CA ALA A 54 -0.90 19.08 -18.00
C ALA A 54 -0.48 20.47 -17.48
N CYS A 55 0.63 20.98 -18.01
CA CYS A 55 1.13 22.34 -17.77
C CYS A 55 1.52 22.66 -16.32
N VAL A 56 1.78 21.68 -15.47
CA VAL A 56 2.19 21.88 -14.06
C VAL A 56 3.67 22.28 -14.00
N SER A 57 4.57 21.47 -14.55
CA SER A 57 6.02 21.75 -14.55
C SER A 57 6.74 21.02 -15.68
N GLU A 58 8.00 21.39 -15.91
CA GLU A 58 8.85 20.68 -16.87
C GLU A 58 9.20 19.28 -16.38
N GLY A 59 9.44 19.09 -15.07
CA GLY A 59 9.68 17.77 -14.48
C GLY A 59 8.49 16.81 -14.66
N GLU A 60 7.26 17.32 -14.55
CA GLU A 60 6.05 16.54 -14.87
C GLU A 60 6.02 16.14 -16.35
N ARG A 61 6.36 17.06 -17.25
CA ARG A 61 6.40 16.76 -18.68
C ARG A 61 7.42 15.67 -19.03
N GLU A 62 8.59 15.72 -18.40
CA GLU A 62 9.63 14.69 -18.56
C GLU A 62 9.18 13.33 -18.01
N ALA A 63 8.54 13.30 -16.84
CA ALA A 63 7.99 12.08 -16.25
C ALA A 63 6.93 11.45 -17.15
N VAL A 64 5.98 12.25 -17.65
CA VAL A 64 4.95 11.80 -18.60
C VAL A 64 5.58 11.28 -19.88
N ALA A 65 6.59 11.98 -20.43
CA ALA A 65 7.27 11.54 -21.64
C ALA A 65 7.95 10.18 -21.48
N GLN A 66 8.63 9.95 -20.36
CA GLN A 66 9.24 8.66 -20.05
C GLN A 66 8.19 7.53 -19.89
N ILE A 67 7.05 7.82 -19.24
CA ILE A 67 5.96 6.86 -19.11
C ILE A 67 5.35 6.54 -20.48
N CYS A 68 5.05 7.56 -21.29
CA CYS A 68 4.46 7.39 -22.62
C CYS A 68 5.39 6.64 -23.58
N GLU A 69 6.70 6.96 -23.60
CA GLU A 69 7.69 6.25 -24.40
C GLU A 69 7.76 4.78 -24.02
N TRP A 70 7.87 4.49 -22.73
CA TRP A 70 7.88 3.12 -22.25
C TRP A 70 6.55 2.40 -22.58
N ALA A 71 5.39 2.99 -22.29
CA ALA A 71 4.10 2.39 -22.56
C ALA A 71 3.91 2.09 -24.06
N ALA A 72 4.31 3.02 -24.93
CA ALA A 72 4.30 2.82 -26.38
C ALA A 72 5.16 1.61 -26.80
N SER A 73 6.35 1.44 -26.20
CA SER A 73 7.22 0.29 -26.46
C SER A 73 6.61 -1.05 -26.08
N GLN A 74 5.65 -1.05 -25.13
CA GLN A 74 4.93 -2.23 -24.67
C GLN A 74 3.56 -2.43 -25.36
N GLY A 75 3.15 -1.52 -26.25
CA GLY A 75 1.81 -1.52 -26.86
C GLY A 75 0.70 -1.05 -25.92
N LEU A 76 1.05 -0.35 -24.82
CA LEU A 76 0.15 0.14 -23.77
C LEU A 76 -0.07 1.66 -23.82
N GLY A 77 0.32 2.32 -24.92
CA GLY A 77 0.24 3.79 -25.03
C GLY A 77 -1.17 4.36 -24.87
N ASP A 78 -2.19 3.60 -25.24
CA ASP A 78 -3.59 4.01 -25.15
C ASP A 78 -4.18 3.79 -23.73
N CYS A 79 -3.43 3.13 -22.83
CA CYS A 79 -3.79 2.95 -21.43
C CYS A 79 -3.27 4.08 -20.53
N VAL A 80 -2.48 5.02 -21.07
CA VAL A 80 -1.90 6.15 -20.33
C VAL A 80 -2.67 7.42 -20.67
N GLU A 81 -3.29 8.00 -19.66
CA GLU A 81 -4.15 9.18 -19.76
C GLU A 81 -3.53 10.36 -19.01
N VAL A 82 -3.77 11.57 -19.49
CA VAL A 82 -3.25 12.81 -18.88
C VAL A 82 -4.39 13.79 -18.72
N LEU A 83 -4.53 14.38 -17.52
CA LEU A 83 -5.50 15.43 -17.27
C LEU A 83 -5.12 16.70 -18.02
N GLY A 84 -6.03 17.24 -18.80
CA GLY A 84 -5.92 18.50 -19.51
C GLY A 84 -7.04 19.47 -19.11
N PHE A 85 -6.85 20.73 -19.44
CA PHE A 85 -7.82 21.79 -19.14
C PHE A 85 -8.55 22.26 -20.40
N ILE A 86 -9.72 22.89 -20.22
CA ILE A 86 -10.45 23.54 -21.31
C ILE A 86 -9.76 24.89 -21.64
N ASP A 87 -8.58 24.81 -22.23
CA ASP A 87 -7.69 25.94 -22.55
C ASP A 87 -7.30 25.98 -24.04
N TYR A 88 -8.12 25.38 -24.87
CA TYR A 88 -8.02 25.24 -26.31
C TYR A 88 -6.82 24.39 -26.73
N LYS A 89 -5.62 24.98 -26.83
CA LYS A 89 -4.41 24.30 -27.37
C LYS A 89 -3.39 23.93 -26.31
N ARG A 90 -3.31 24.71 -25.26
CA ARG A 90 -2.18 24.68 -24.33
C ARG A 90 -1.96 23.31 -23.69
N SER A 91 -3.00 22.73 -23.09
CA SER A 91 -2.93 21.40 -22.49
C SER A 91 -2.73 20.33 -23.56
N VAL A 92 -3.43 20.44 -24.69
CA VAL A 92 -3.31 19.49 -25.81
C VAL A 92 -1.90 19.44 -26.36
N ASP A 93 -1.31 20.61 -26.70
CA ASP A 93 0.05 20.69 -27.22
C ASP A 93 1.10 20.18 -26.23
N TRP A 94 0.90 20.45 -24.93
CA TRP A 94 1.75 19.94 -23.87
C TRP A 94 1.71 18.40 -23.81
N ILE A 95 0.53 17.79 -23.85
CA ILE A 95 0.32 16.33 -23.81
C ILE A 95 0.98 15.68 -25.05
N ILE A 96 0.77 16.25 -26.22
CA ILE A 96 1.39 15.76 -27.47
C ILE A 96 2.91 15.83 -27.38
N SER A 97 3.45 16.94 -26.86
CA SER A 97 4.90 17.11 -26.70
C SER A 97 5.51 16.08 -25.75
N ALA A 98 4.73 15.54 -24.83
CA ALA A 98 5.11 14.45 -23.92
C ALA A 98 4.79 13.04 -24.49
N GLY A 99 4.30 12.94 -25.74
CA GLY A 99 3.99 11.65 -26.37
C GLY A 99 2.68 11.01 -25.92
N GLY A 100 1.82 11.75 -25.18
CA GLY A 100 0.51 11.29 -24.74
C GLY A 100 -0.43 11.07 -25.91
N LYS A 101 -1.38 10.13 -25.77
CA LYS A 101 -2.38 9.77 -26.77
C LYS A 101 -3.82 9.98 -26.29
N VAL A 102 -4.03 10.07 -24.99
CA VAL A 102 -5.35 10.22 -24.38
C VAL A 102 -5.33 11.42 -23.43
N VAL A 103 -6.30 12.31 -23.61
CA VAL A 103 -6.51 13.46 -22.72
C VAL A 103 -7.83 13.32 -21.99
N ASN A 104 -7.78 13.55 -20.66
CA ASN A 104 -8.96 13.70 -19.81
C ASN A 104 -9.20 15.19 -19.59
N LEU A 105 -10.10 15.79 -20.34
CA LEU A 105 -10.38 17.22 -20.25
C LEU A 105 -11.21 17.53 -19.01
N LEU A 106 -10.78 18.48 -18.19
CA LEU A 106 -11.48 18.90 -16.97
C LEU A 106 -12.49 20.01 -17.29
N ALA A 107 -13.75 19.61 -17.47
CA ALA A 107 -14.90 20.53 -17.57
C ALA A 107 -15.57 20.70 -16.21
N LYS A 108 -16.40 21.75 -16.04
CA LYS A 108 -17.20 21.97 -14.83
C LYS A 108 -18.53 21.24 -14.94
N GLY A 109 -18.78 20.33 -14.00
CA GLY A 109 -19.99 19.50 -13.92
C GLY A 109 -21.14 20.15 -13.14
N SER A 110 -20.95 21.35 -12.58
CA SER A 110 -22.02 22.09 -11.92
C SER A 110 -22.12 23.55 -12.42
N GLU A 111 -23.34 24.08 -12.47
CA GLU A 111 -23.58 25.48 -12.82
C GLU A 111 -22.84 26.44 -11.91
N LYS A 112 -22.78 26.11 -10.61
CA LYS A 112 -22.08 26.91 -9.61
C LYS A 112 -20.60 27.02 -9.94
N HIS A 113 -19.89 25.92 -10.19
CA HIS A 113 -18.46 25.93 -10.53
C HIS A 113 -18.23 26.63 -11.88
N CYS A 114 -19.08 26.43 -12.87
CA CYS A 114 -18.96 27.11 -14.15
C CYS A 114 -19.06 28.63 -13.98
N ARG A 115 -20.06 29.09 -13.26
CA ARG A 115 -20.30 30.52 -13.06
C ARG A 115 -19.23 31.16 -12.17
N GLU A 116 -18.92 30.57 -11.00
CA GLU A 116 -18.06 31.21 -10.00
C GLU A 116 -16.56 31.10 -10.34
N GLN A 117 -16.12 30.00 -10.95
CA GLN A 117 -14.70 29.81 -11.31
C GLN A 117 -14.38 30.30 -12.71
N LEU A 118 -15.26 30.06 -13.69
CA LEU A 118 -15.01 30.41 -15.08
C LEU A 118 -15.66 31.73 -15.50
N GLY A 119 -16.66 32.22 -14.76
CA GLY A 119 -17.46 33.40 -15.13
C GLY A 119 -18.30 33.15 -16.40
N LYS A 120 -18.72 31.90 -16.63
CA LYS A 120 -19.42 31.47 -17.86
C LYS A 120 -20.79 30.88 -17.55
N ASP A 121 -21.62 30.90 -18.55
CA ASP A 121 -22.87 30.12 -18.63
C ASP A 121 -22.63 28.79 -19.35
N LEU A 122 -23.65 27.96 -19.44
CA LEU A 122 -23.58 26.64 -20.06
C LEU A 122 -23.19 26.73 -21.55
N GLU A 123 -23.79 27.66 -22.31
CA GLU A 123 -23.54 27.80 -23.75
C GLU A 123 -22.11 28.16 -24.05
N SER A 124 -21.57 29.18 -23.37
CA SER A 124 -20.18 29.60 -23.49
C SER A 124 -19.19 28.51 -23.05
N HIS A 125 -19.57 27.69 -22.06
CA HIS A 125 -18.74 26.58 -21.61
C HIS A 125 -18.70 25.46 -22.65
N ILE A 126 -19.85 25.11 -23.26
CA ILE A 126 -19.94 24.14 -24.35
C ILE A 126 -19.11 24.61 -25.56
N ASP A 127 -19.13 25.89 -25.90
CA ASP A 127 -18.33 26.44 -27.01
C ASP A 127 -16.84 26.25 -26.79
N ASP A 128 -16.33 26.48 -25.56
CA ASP A 128 -14.93 26.29 -25.25
C ASP A 128 -14.54 24.81 -25.24
N ILE A 129 -15.42 23.94 -24.70
CA ILE A 129 -15.23 22.48 -24.74
C ILE A 129 -15.16 22.03 -26.19
N THR A 130 -16.12 22.45 -27.02
CA THR A 130 -16.15 22.10 -28.45
C THR A 130 -14.85 22.41 -29.14
N ARG A 131 -14.36 23.65 -29.01
CA ARG A 131 -13.09 24.10 -29.62
C ARG A 131 -11.89 23.29 -29.13
N THR A 132 -11.87 22.93 -27.85
CA THR A 132 -10.76 22.17 -27.25
C THR A 132 -10.79 20.72 -27.71
N VAL A 133 -11.97 20.08 -27.72
CA VAL A 133 -12.17 18.68 -28.15
C VAL A 133 -11.85 18.53 -29.64
N GLU A 134 -12.40 19.42 -30.49
CA GLU A 134 -12.13 19.39 -31.92
C GLU A 134 -10.61 19.50 -32.20
N TYR A 135 -9.93 20.44 -31.54
CA TYR A 135 -8.50 20.58 -31.69
C TYR A 135 -7.74 19.33 -31.24
N ALA A 136 -8.08 18.75 -30.08
CA ALA A 136 -7.45 17.52 -29.57
C ALA A 136 -7.64 16.36 -30.57
N ARG A 137 -8.84 16.21 -31.11
CA ARG A 137 -9.16 15.19 -32.12
C ARG A 137 -8.43 15.42 -33.44
N GLU A 138 -8.32 16.66 -33.93
CA GLU A 138 -7.52 17.02 -35.11
C GLU A 138 -6.04 16.66 -34.93
N GLN A 139 -5.53 16.76 -33.71
CA GLN A 139 -4.16 16.35 -33.37
C GLN A 139 -4.02 14.83 -33.14
N GLY A 140 -5.10 14.06 -33.24
CA GLY A 140 -5.09 12.59 -33.13
C GLY A 140 -5.18 12.06 -31.70
N LEU A 141 -5.53 12.88 -30.70
CA LEU A 141 -5.76 12.42 -29.35
C LEU A 141 -7.15 11.76 -29.21
N SER A 142 -7.23 10.73 -28.38
CA SER A 142 -8.48 10.28 -27.79
C SER A 142 -8.87 11.23 -26.66
N VAL A 143 -10.17 11.50 -26.51
CA VAL A 143 -10.67 12.50 -25.55
C VAL A 143 -11.70 11.87 -24.63
N ASN A 144 -11.45 11.97 -23.32
CA ASN A 144 -12.40 11.77 -22.24
C ASN A 144 -12.69 13.12 -21.58
N MET A 145 -13.77 13.25 -20.82
CA MET A 145 -14.13 14.51 -20.18
C MET A 145 -14.64 14.32 -18.76
N TYR A 146 -13.91 14.89 -17.78
CA TYR A 146 -14.39 15.04 -16.41
C TYR A 146 -15.50 16.11 -16.33
N LEU A 147 -16.52 15.82 -15.55
CA LEU A 147 -17.52 16.77 -15.10
C LEU A 147 -17.25 17.13 -13.63
N GLU A 148 -16.24 17.94 -13.35
CA GLU A 148 -15.84 18.33 -11.98
C GLU A 148 -17.03 18.85 -11.18
N ASP A 149 -17.21 18.35 -9.96
CA ASP A 149 -18.38 18.58 -9.10
C ASP A 149 -19.69 18.03 -9.69
N TRP A 150 -19.61 16.88 -10.41
CA TRP A 150 -20.80 16.26 -10.99
C TRP A 150 -21.88 15.96 -9.95
N SER A 151 -21.51 15.40 -8.78
CA SER A 151 -22.49 15.08 -7.72
C SER A 151 -23.18 16.33 -7.19
N GLY A 152 -22.42 17.41 -6.93
CA GLY A 152 -23.00 18.70 -6.56
C GLY A 152 -23.86 19.30 -7.66
N GLY A 153 -23.44 19.18 -8.91
CA GLY A 153 -24.22 19.58 -10.09
C GLY A 153 -25.53 18.81 -10.23
N TYR A 154 -25.45 17.48 -10.11
CA TYR A 154 -26.64 16.61 -10.19
C TYR A 154 -27.67 16.93 -9.10
N GLN A 155 -27.23 17.19 -7.88
CA GLN A 155 -28.13 17.56 -6.77
C GLN A 155 -28.74 18.95 -6.91
N ASN A 156 -27.99 19.93 -7.40
CA ASN A 156 -28.37 21.34 -7.29
C ASN A 156 -28.63 22.05 -8.64
N SER A 157 -28.16 21.48 -9.75
CA SER A 157 -28.27 22.04 -11.10
C SER A 157 -28.32 20.93 -12.15
N LYS A 158 -29.24 19.98 -11.98
CA LYS A 158 -29.39 18.79 -12.87
C LYS A 158 -29.52 19.19 -14.34
N ASP A 159 -30.32 20.22 -14.63
CA ASP A 159 -30.53 20.72 -16.02
C ASP A 159 -29.20 21.18 -16.65
N TYR A 160 -28.29 21.73 -15.86
CA TYR A 160 -26.97 22.09 -16.33
C TYR A 160 -26.15 20.83 -16.71
N VAL A 161 -26.13 19.81 -15.85
CA VAL A 161 -25.41 18.53 -16.12
C VAL A 161 -25.95 17.90 -17.41
N PHE A 162 -27.24 17.77 -17.51
CA PHE A 162 -27.90 17.17 -18.69
C PHE A 162 -27.70 18.01 -19.95
N GLY A 163 -27.80 19.34 -19.83
CA GLY A 163 -27.51 20.27 -20.93
C GLY A 163 -26.08 20.19 -21.42
N LEU A 164 -25.12 20.05 -20.50
CA LEU A 164 -23.68 19.92 -20.83
C LEU A 164 -23.44 18.64 -21.65
N ILE A 165 -23.93 17.49 -21.19
CA ILE A 165 -23.76 16.22 -21.90
C ILE A 165 -24.47 16.27 -23.24
N SER A 166 -25.75 16.72 -23.29
CA SER A 166 -26.51 16.86 -24.53
C SER A 166 -25.78 17.75 -25.54
N GLY A 167 -25.20 18.85 -25.08
CA GLY A 167 -24.47 19.81 -25.93
C GLY A 167 -23.16 19.29 -26.47
N THR A 168 -22.57 18.26 -25.82
CA THR A 168 -21.24 17.73 -26.16
C THR A 168 -21.26 16.31 -26.75
N GLN A 169 -22.37 15.59 -26.74
CA GLN A 169 -22.49 14.21 -27.28
C GLN A 169 -21.98 14.05 -28.71
N HIS A 170 -22.10 15.09 -29.54
CA HIS A 170 -21.67 15.06 -30.94
C HIS A 170 -20.14 15.14 -31.11
N LEU A 171 -19.36 15.41 -30.05
CA LEU A 171 -17.92 15.72 -30.10
C LEU A 171 -17.02 14.48 -30.07
N SER A 172 -17.52 13.26 -30.19
CA SER A 172 -16.70 12.03 -30.11
C SER A 172 -15.88 11.95 -28.82
N ILE A 173 -16.47 12.28 -27.67
CA ILE A 173 -15.94 12.05 -26.34
C ILE A 173 -16.12 10.56 -26.04
N ASN A 174 -15.03 9.87 -25.67
CA ASN A 174 -15.09 8.42 -25.45
C ASN A 174 -15.76 8.09 -24.11
N HIS A 175 -15.39 8.83 -23.03
CA HIS A 175 -15.90 8.63 -21.69
C HIS A 175 -16.26 9.96 -21.03
N TYR A 176 -17.39 10.01 -20.36
CA TYR A 176 -17.75 11.06 -19.41
C TYR A 176 -17.38 10.59 -18.01
N LEU A 177 -16.42 11.27 -17.38
CA LEU A 177 -15.88 10.91 -16.08
C LEU A 177 -16.66 11.69 -15.01
N LEU A 178 -17.39 10.97 -14.15
CA LEU A 178 -18.34 11.53 -13.20
C LEU A 178 -17.74 11.51 -11.76
N PRO A 179 -17.08 12.61 -11.33
CA PRO A 179 -16.51 12.66 -10.00
C PRO A 179 -17.56 13.05 -8.95
N ASP A 180 -17.65 12.23 -7.91
CA ASP A 180 -18.18 12.67 -6.62
C ASP A 180 -17.08 13.41 -5.88
N THR A 181 -16.82 14.65 -6.33
CA THR A 181 -15.65 15.46 -6.00
C THR A 181 -15.48 15.70 -4.50
N LEU A 182 -16.57 15.79 -3.74
CA LEU A 182 -16.58 16.04 -2.30
C LEU A 182 -17.11 14.84 -1.50
N GLY A 183 -17.28 13.68 -2.16
CA GLY A 183 -17.81 12.48 -1.54
C GLY A 183 -19.23 12.67 -0.97
N LEU A 184 -20.08 13.40 -1.67
CA LEU A 184 -21.39 13.85 -1.16
C LEU A 184 -22.43 12.74 -1.10
N PHE A 185 -22.35 11.77 -2.01
CA PHE A 185 -23.39 10.77 -2.21
C PHE A 185 -23.30 9.61 -1.21
N ALA A 186 -24.45 9.16 -0.76
CA ALA A 186 -24.63 7.84 -0.17
C ALA A 186 -24.83 6.79 -1.29
N PRO A 187 -24.63 5.48 -1.01
CA PRO A 187 -24.71 4.43 -2.05
C PRO A 187 -26.04 4.38 -2.82
N ASN A 188 -27.17 4.60 -2.15
CA ASN A 188 -28.47 4.67 -2.80
C ASN A 188 -28.60 5.88 -3.73
N GLU A 189 -28.02 7.03 -3.37
CA GLU A 189 -28.03 8.23 -4.21
C GLU A 189 -27.14 8.04 -5.45
N VAL A 190 -25.99 7.35 -5.31
CA VAL A 190 -25.14 6.97 -6.45
C VAL A 190 -25.90 6.05 -7.40
N PHE A 191 -26.57 5.01 -6.86
CA PHE A 191 -27.34 4.07 -7.68
C PHE A 191 -28.41 4.78 -8.47
N ASP A 192 -29.24 5.62 -7.82
CA ASP A 192 -30.33 6.33 -8.46
C ASP A 192 -29.82 7.32 -9.50
N ALA A 193 -28.79 8.12 -9.16
CA ALA A 193 -28.24 9.12 -10.07
C ALA A 193 -27.62 8.50 -11.33
N LEU A 194 -26.80 7.45 -11.15
CA LEU A 194 -26.13 6.80 -12.29
C LEU A 194 -27.10 6.01 -13.16
N THR A 195 -28.16 5.44 -12.57
CA THR A 195 -29.24 4.80 -13.33
C THR A 195 -29.94 5.84 -14.20
N GLU A 196 -30.34 7.00 -13.64
CA GLU A 196 -30.98 8.08 -14.41
C GLU A 196 -30.04 8.63 -15.51
N MET A 197 -28.74 8.77 -15.22
CA MET A 197 -27.77 9.21 -16.24
C MET A 197 -27.72 8.27 -17.44
N GLN A 198 -27.67 6.95 -17.21
CA GLN A 198 -27.65 5.96 -18.30
C GLN A 198 -28.98 5.88 -19.07
N GLU A 199 -30.09 6.02 -18.36
CA GLU A 199 -31.43 6.08 -19.03
C GLU A 199 -31.54 7.32 -19.91
N GLN A 200 -31.03 8.46 -19.45
CA GLN A 200 -31.08 9.72 -20.21
C GLN A 200 -30.09 9.75 -21.39
N PHE A 201 -28.94 9.09 -21.24
CA PHE A 201 -27.83 9.12 -22.20
C PHE A 201 -27.33 7.70 -22.53
N PRO A 202 -28.15 6.84 -23.15
CA PRO A 202 -27.86 5.42 -23.36
C PRO A 202 -26.62 5.15 -24.26
N GLU A 203 -26.22 6.13 -25.07
CA GLU A 203 -25.05 6.02 -25.95
C GLU A 203 -23.76 6.57 -25.32
N ALA A 204 -23.84 7.15 -24.11
CA ALA A 204 -22.67 7.70 -23.42
C ALA A 204 -22.04 6.64 -22.53
N GLU A 205 -20.72 6.55 -22.59
CA GLU A 205 -19.93 5.73 -21.64
C GLU A 205 -19.59 6.59 -20.42
N PHE A 206 -19.94 6.08 -19.24
CA PHE A 206 -19.69 6.75 -17.97
C PHE A 206 -18.65 6.02 -17.14
N ASP A 207 -17.74 6.80 -16.55
CA ASP A 207 -16.80 6.36 -15.52
C ASP A 207 -17.20 7.00 -14.18
N PHE A 208 -17.07 6.28 -13.09
CA PHE A 208 -17.33 6.83 -11.76
C PHE A 208 -16.04 7.02 -10.96
N HIS A 209 -15.85 8.24 -10.42
CA HIS A 209 -14.65 8.65 -9.67
C HIS A 209 -15.06 9.18 -8.28
N PRO A 210 -15.09 8.34 -7.23
CA PRO A 210 -15.54 8.74 -5.91
C PRO A 210 -14.41 9.17 -4.98
N HIS A 211 -14.58 10.30 -4.29
CA HIS A 211 -13.80 10.65 -3.10
C HIS A 211 -14.36 10.02 -1.83
N ASN A 212 -13.54 9.96 -0.78
CA ASN A 212 -13.80 9.15 0.42
C ASN A 212 -14.10 10.00 1.67
N ASP A 213 -14.62 11.22 1.52
CA ASP A 213 -14.78 12.18 2.61
C ASP A 213 -15.68 11.67 3.75
N TYR A 214 -16.70 10.88 3.44
CA TYR A 214 -17.56 10.20 4.42
C TYR A 214 -17.19 8.74 4.68
N GLY A 215 -16.08 8.23 4.12
CA GLY A 215 -15.70 6.83 4.24
C GLY A 215 -16.59 5.87 3.44
N LEU A 216 -17.29 6.36 2.41
CA LEU A 216 -18.25 5.60 1.62
C LEU A 216 -17.76 5.27 0.20
N ALA A 217 -16.56 5.67 -0.20
CA ALA A 217 -16.11 5.55 -1.58
C ALA A 217 -16.22 4.12 -2.13
N THR A 218 -15.75 3.10 -1.39
CA THR A 218 -15.85 1.69 -1.82
C THR A 218 -17.32 1.21 -1.90
N ALA A 219 -18.18 1.65 -0.98
CA ALA A 219 -19.60 1.34 -1.01
C ALA A 219 -20.32 2.05 -2.17
N ASN A 220 -19.90 3.27 -2.50
CA ASN A 220 -20.39 4.03 -3.65
C ASN A 220 -19.98 3.37 -4.97
N VAL A 221 -18.75 2.83 -5.06
CA VAL A 221 -18.32 2.01 -6.21
C VAL A 221 -19.22 0.77 -6.38
N TYR A 222 -19.53 0.08 -5.27
CA TYR A 222 -20.45 -1.07 -5.31
C TYR A 222 -21.79 -0.66 -5.94
N ALA A 223 -22.40 0.43 -5.48
CA ALA A 223 -23.66 0.94 -5.99
C ALA A 223 -23.58 1.40 -7.44
N ALA A 224 -22.48 2.04 -7.85
CA ALA A 224 -22.25 2.46 -9.23
C ALA A 224 -22.20 1.26 -10.19
N ILE A 225 -21.53 0.19 -9.78
CA ILE A 225 -21.46 -1.04 -10.59
C ILE A 225 -22.83 -1.73 -10.66
N GLU A 226 -23.59 -1.77 -9.57
CA GLU A 226 -24.97 -2.28 -9.59
C GLU A 226 -25.88 -1.43 -10.47
N ALA A 227 -25.68 -0.11 -10.54
CA ALA A 227 -26.39 0.78 -11.44
C ALA A 227 -26.01 0.56 -12.93
N GLY A 228 -24.95 -0.19 -13.25
CA GLY A 228 -24.57 -0.49 -14.64
C GLY A 228 -23.23 0.10 -15.07
N ILE A 229 -22.51 0.88 -14.24
CA ILE A 229 -21.20 1.45 -14.58
C ILE A 229 -20.15 0.35 -14.67
N ASN A 230 -19.35 0.36 -15.73
CA ASN A 230 -18.29 -0.61 -15.97
C ASN A 230 -16.88 -0.06 -15.76
N ASN A 231 -16.74 1.25 -15.66
CA ASN A 231 -15.46 1.93 -15.57
C ASN A 231 -15.37 2.67 -14.22
N ILE A 232 -14.39 2.30 -13.40
CA ILE A 232 -14.25 2.79 -12.04
C ILE A 232 -12.85 3.36 -11.84
N HIS A 233 -12.78 4.54 -11.22
CA HIS A 233 -11.53 5.15 -10.81
C HIS A 233 -11.22 4.83 -9.34
N CYS A 234 -9.95 4.54 -9.08
CA CYS A 234 -9.46 4.23 -7.75
C CYS A 234 -8.00 4.63 -7.62
N THR A 235 -7.46 4.57 -6.40
CA THR A 235 -6.05 4.82 -6.12
C THR A 235 -5.46 3.74 -5.23
N ILE A 236 -4.15 3.56 -5.32
CA ILE A 236 -3.42 2.74 -4.36
C ILE A 236 -3.47 3.43 -3.00
N ASN A 237 -3.76 2.65 -1.96
CA ASN A 237 -3.81 3.09 -0.55
C ASN A 237 -4.75 4.28 -0.29
N CYS A 238 -5.82 4.43 -1.05
CA CYS A 238 -6.76 5.55 -0.95
C CYS A 238 -6.11 6.94 -1.11
N LEU A 239 -4.96 7.07 -1.76
CA LEU A 239 -4.34 8.38 -1.97
C LEU A 239 -5.28 9.32 -2.73
N GLY A 240 -5.20 10.62 -2.45
CA GLY A 240 -6.02 11.67 -3.06
C GLY A 240 -6.22 12.84 -2.11
N GLU A 241 -6.86 13.89 -2.61
CA GLU A 241 -7.17 15.05 -1.78
C GLU A 241 -8.01 14.69 -0.54
N ARG A 242 -7.80 15.41 0.56
CA ARG A 242 -8.56 15.32 1.82
C ARG A 242 -8.55 13.90 2.43
N ALA A 243 -9.63 13.12 2.26
CA ALA A 243 -9.76 11.75 2.73
C ALA A 243 -9.41 10.70 1.65
N GLY A 244 -9.00 11.17 0.46
CA GLY A 244 -8.58 10.31 -0.65
C GLY A 244 -9.73 9.79 -1.51
N ASN A 245 -9.46 8.71 -2.24
CA ASN A 245 -10.35 8.07 -3.21
C ASN A 245 -10.77 6.67 -2.78
N ALA A 246 -11.51 5.96 -3.63
CA ALA A 246 -11.75 4.53 -3.44
C ALA A 246 -10.44 3.73 -3.50
N SER A 247 -10.24 2.81 -2.56
CA SER A 247 -9.07 1.94 -2.51
C SER A 247 -9.11 0.91 -3.64
N LEU A 248 -8.09 0.88 -4.50
CA LEU A 248 -7.98 -0.12 -5.56
C LEU A 248 -8.05 -1.55 -5.00
N ALA A 249 -7.38 -1.82 -3.89
CA ALA A 249 -7.37 -3.14 -3.27
C ALA A 249 -8.77 -3.57 -2.80
N GLU A 250 -9.52 -2.67 -2.17
CA GLU A 250 -10.89 -2.95 -1.71
C GLU A 250 -11.84 -3.14 -2.89
N VAL A 251 -11.75 -2.26 -3.90
CA VAL A 251 -12.57 -2.34 -5.11
C VAL A 251 -12.33 -3.66 -5.84
N ALA A 252 -11.07 -4.06 -6.03
CA ALA A 252 -10.73 -5.30 -6.73
C ALA A 252 -11.36 -6.53 -6.06
N VAL A 253 -11.22 -6.67 -4.74
CA VAL A 253 -11.79 -7.83 -4.02
C VAL A 253 -13.32 -7.76 -3.95
N MET A 254 -13.88 -6.56 -3.82
CA MET A 254 -15.33 -6.35 -3.75
C MET A 254 -16.00 -6.73 -5.07
N VAL A 255 -15.48 -6.29 -6.20
CA VAL A 255 -15.99 -6.63 -7.54
C VAL A 255 -16.03 -8.14 -7.74
N LYS A 256 -14.92 -8.82 -7.43
CA LYS A 256 -14.78 -10.26 -7.64
C LYS A 256 -15.58 -11.10 -6.65
N ASP A 257 -15.52 -10.75 -5.36
CA ASP A 257 -16.07 -11.61 -4.30
C ASP A 257 -17.54 -11.31 -3.97
N LYS A 258 -18.00 -10.08 -4.18
CA LYS A 258 -19.36 -9.64 -3.82
C LYS A 258 -20.27 -9.50 -5.03
N LEU A 259 -19.75 -8.93 -6.12
CA LEU A 259 -20.51 -8.76 -7.35
C LEU A 259 -20.36 -9.94 -8.33
N GLY A 260 -19.24 -10.68 -8.25
CA GLY A 260 -18.96 -11.84 -9.10
C GLY A 260 -18.61 -11.47 -10.54
N PHE A 261 -18.15 -10.24 -10.78
CA PHE A 261 -17.72 -9.76 -12.09
C PHE A 261 -16.22 -9.96 -12.31
N GLU A 262 -15.80 -9.97 -13.57
CA GLU A 262 -14.42 -10.10 -13.97
C GLU A 262 -13.67 -8.76 -13.90
N ILE A 263 -12.42 -8.81 -13.51
CA ILE A 263 -11.44 -7.71 -13.53
C ILE A 263 -10.09 -8.22 -14.03
N SER A 264 -9.28 -7.34 -14.59
CA SER A 264 -7.94 -7.67 -15.11
C SER A 264 -6.87 -7.82 -14.01
N ILE A 265 -7.17 -7.40 -12.77
CA ILE A 265 -6.20 -7.26 -11.68
C ILE A 265 -5.56 -8.58 -11.26
N ASP A 266 -4.22 -8.60 -11.22
CA ASP A 266 -3.43 -9.65 -10.57
C ASP A 266 -3.34 -9.37 -9.06
N GLU A 267 -4.23 -10.01 -8.28
CA GLU A 267 -4.35 -9.79 -6.84
C GLU A 267 -3.06 -10.10 -6.06
N SER A 268 -2.21 -10.99 -6.59
CA SER A 268 -0.93 -11.35 -5.96
C SER A 268 0.05 -10.17 -5.90
N ARG A 269 -0.18 -9.12 -6.69
CA ARG A 269 0.67 -7.94 -6.78
C ARG A 269 0.18 -6.77 -5.93
N ILE A 270 -1.04 -6.84 -5.40
CA ILE A 270 -1.65 -5.74 -4.62
C ILE A 270 -0.77 -5.35 -3.42
N THR A 271 -0.33 -6.31 -2.62
CA THR A 271 0.48 -6.03 -1.41
C THR A 271 1.82 -5.36 -1.76
N MET A 272 2.51 -5.87 -2.78
CA MET A 272 3.79 -5.32 -3.22
C MET A 272 3.64 -3.88 -3.69
N LEU A 273 2.61 -3.59 -4.51
CA LEU A 273 2.38 -2.26 -5.03
C LEU A 273 1.92 -1.29 -3.95
N SER A 274 1.07 -1.75 -3.02
CA SER A 274 0.67 -0.97 -1.84
C SER A 274 1.89 -0.50 -1.02
N ARG A 275 2.84 -1.41 -0.72
CA ARG A 275 4.08 -1.07 0.00
C ARG A 275 4.99 -0.14 -0.81
N MET A 276 5.11 -0.35 -2.12
CA MET A 276 5.88 0.54 -2.99
C MET A 276 5.36 1.98 -2.91
N VAL A 277 4.05 2.17 -3.04
CA VAL A 277 3.42 3.50 -2.98
C VAL A 277 3.48 4.07 -1.56
N GLU A 278 3.34 3.25 -0.52
CA GLU A 278 3.53 3.67 0.88
C GLU A 278 4.92 4.26 1.10
N ASN A 279 5.96 3.57 0.64
CA ASN A 279 7.35 4.02 0.76
C ASN A 279 7.63 5.29 -0.06
N PHE A 280 7.16 5.37 -1.30
CA PHE A 280 7.40 6.53 -2.17
C PHE A 280 6.61 7.76 -1.74
N SER A 281 5.38 7.58 -1.29
CA SER A 281 4.52 8.68 -0.82
C SER A 281 4.86 9.17 0.59
N GLY A 282 5.53 8.33 1.40
CA GLY A 282 5.72 8.57 2.83
C GLY A 282 4.41 8.55 3.64
N LYS A 283 3.32 8.01 3.07
CA LYS A 283 2.00 7.91 3.72
C LYS A 283 1.77 6.49 4.19
N TRP A 284 1.97 6.28 5.49
CA TRP A 284 1.78 4.99 6.13
C TRP A 284 0.30 4.61 6.22
N ILE A 285 -0.01 3.37 5.85
CA ILE A 285 -1.34 2.81 6.01
C ILE A 285 -1.51 2.19 7.40
N ALA A 286 -2.73 2.18 7.92
CA ALA A 286 -3.00 1.52 9.19
C ALA A 286 -2.84 -0.01 9.05
N ALA A 287 -2.28 -0.65 10.10
CA ALA A 287 -2.04 -2.09 10.08
C ALA A 287 -3.32 -2.93 9.85
N ASN A 288 -4.49 -2.39 10.17
CA ASN A 288 -5.80 -3.00 9.94
C ASN A 288 -6.51 -2.52 8.66
N THR A 289 -5.81 -1.84 7.75
CA THR A 289 -6.39 -1.43 6.46
C THR A 289 -6.80 -2.68 5.67
N PRO A 290 -8.05 -2.75 5.17
CA PRO A 290 -8.51 -3.93 4.44
C PRO A 290 -7.55 -4.38 3.33
N VAL A 291 -7.35 -5.67 3.19
CA VAL A 291 -6.52 -6.35 2.18
C VAL A 291 -5.01 -6.11 2.34
N VAL A 292 -4.56 -4.86 2.47
CA VAL A 292 -3.13 -4.49 2.39
C VAL A 292 -2.45 -4.27 3.74
N GLY A 293 -3.20 -3.97 4.80
CA GLY A 293 -2.68 -3.72 6.14
C GLY A 293 -1.86 -4.89 6.68
N ALA A 294 -0.88 -4.60 7.53
CA ALA A 294 0.04 -5.61 8.06
C ALA A 294 -0.69 -6.73 8.80
N ASP A 295 -1.75 -6.38 9.55
CA ASP A 295 -2.42 -7.31 10.48
C ASP A 295 -3.68 -7.99 9.94
N VAL A 296 -4.11 -7.70 8.70
CA VAL A 296 -5.41 -8.17 8.18
C VAL A 296 -5.52 -9.70 8.03
N PHE A 297 -4.39 -10.41 7.98
CA PHE A 297 -4.33 -11.87 7.95
C PHE A 297 -3.76 -12.46 9.24
N THR A 298 -3.76 -11.67 10.33
CA THR A 298 -3.25 -12.07 11.63
C THR A 298 -4.40 -12.48 12.55
N GLN A 299 -4.35 -13.69 13.07
CA GLN A 299 -5.27 -14.19 14.08
C GLN A 299 -4.64 -14.03 15.48
N THR A 300 -5.31 -13.31 16.37
CA THR A 300 -4.82 -13.06 17.73
C THR A 300 -5.49 -13.95 18.78
N ALA A 301 -6.75 -14.34 18.56
CA ALA A 301 -7.50 -15.14 19.52
C ALA A 301 -7.19 -16.63 19.34
N GLY A 302 -6.77 -17.31 20.44
CA GLY A 302 -6.46 -18.73 20.42
C GLY A 302 -7.64 -19.61 19.97
N ILE A 303 -8.89 -19.18 20.20
CA ILE A 303 -10.09 -19.89 19.73
C ILE A 303 -10.21 -19.86 18.20
N HIS A 304 -9.76 -18.78 17.56
CA HIS A 304 -9.75 -18.67 16.09
C HIS A 304 -8.69 -19.59 15.49
N ALA A 305 -7.49 -19.61 16.08
CA ALA A 305 -6.42 -20.52 15.66
C ALA A 305 -6.85 -21.99 15.81
N ASP A 306 -7.51 -22.35 16.90
CA ASP A 306 -8.05 -23.71 17.13
C ASP A 306 -9.16 -24.06 16.13
N GLY A 307 -10.04 -23.10 15.80
CA GLY A 307 -11.09 -23.30 14.79
C GLY A 307 -10.55 -23.48 13.38
N ASP A 308 -9.48 -22.77 13.01
CA ASP A 308 -8.80 -22.94 11.72
C ASP A 308 -8.21 -24.35 11.61
N LEU A 309 -7.54 -24.84 12.66
CA LEU A 309 -6.98 -26.22 12.68
C LEU A 309 -8.05 -27.29 12.60
N LYS A 310 -9.22 -27.08 13.18
CA LYS A 310 -10.29 -28.08 13.27
C LYS A 310 -11.22 -28.15 12.06
N GLY A 311 -11.21 -27.19 11.19
CA GLY A 311 -12.13 -27.21 10.05
C GLY A 311 -12.18 -25.90 9.26
N ASN A 312 -11.14 -25.10 9.29
CA ASN A 312 -11.05 -23.83 8.58
C ASN A 312 -12.24 -22.90 8.90
N LEU A 313 -12.68 -22.87 10.19
CA LEU A 313 -13.90 -22.17 10.58
C LEU A 313 -13.84 -20.66 10.37
N TYR A 314 -12.64 -20.10 10.33
CA TYR A 314 -12.40 -18.66 10.13
C TYR A 314 -11.78 -18.34 8.75
N PHE A 315 -11.92 -19.27 7.81
CA PHE A 315 -11.52 -19.04 6.42
C PHE A 315 -12.63 -18.29 5.67
N SER A 316 -12.24 -17.39 4.80
CA SER A 316 -13.12 -16.69 3.87
C SER A 316 -12.51 -16.66 2.47
N ARG A 317 -13.23 -16.09 1.49
CA ARG A 317 -12.66 -15.86 0.15
C ARG A 317 -11.44 -14.93 0.16
N LEU A 318 -11.31 -14.05 1.17
CA LEU A 318 -10.12 -13.23 1.41
C LEU A 318 -9.02 -14.08 2.05
N SER A 319 -8.43 -14.99 1.30
CA SER A 319 -7.29 -15.78 1.78
C SER A 319 -5.97 -15.03 1.55
N PRO A 320 -4.99 -15.14 2.48
CA PRO A 320 -3.72 -14.41 2.36
C PRO A 320 -2.93 -14.81 1.10
N GLU A 321 -3.03 -16.05 0.64
CA GLU A 321 -2.32 -16.59 -0.52
C GLU A 321 -2.69 -15.84 -1.81
N ARG A 322 -3.93 -15.35 -1.94
CA ARG A 322 -4.36 -14.51 -3.07
C ARG A 322 -3.49 -13.26 -3.24
N PHE A 323 -2.97 -12.74 -2.13
CA PHE A 323 -2.20 -11.49 -2.06
C PHE A 323 -0.70 -11.74 -1.86
N ALA A 324 -0.24 -12.96 -2.15
CA ALA A 324 1.14 -13.43 -1.91
C ALA A 324 1.57 -13.22 -0.43
N ARG A 325 0.64 -13.45 0.51
CA ARG A 325 0.86 -13.34 1.96
C ARG A 325 0.61 -14.68 2.64
N LYS A 326 0.99 -14.76 3.93
CA LYS A 326 0.73 -15.90 4.79
C LYS A 326 -0.23 -15.50 5.92
N ARG A 327 -0.92 -16.48 6.47
CA ARG A 327 -1.68 -16.33 7.71
C ARG A 327 -0.71 -16.33 8.88
N ILE A 328 -0.91 -15.43 9.82
CA ILE A 328 -0.07 -15.28 11.01
C ILE A 328 -0.93 -15.52 12.26
N TYR A 329 -0.39 -16.23 13.22
CA TYR A 329 -0.99 -16.42 14.53
C TYR A 329 -0.19 -15.61 15.55
N ALA A 330 -0.73 -14.45 15.92
CA ALA A 330 -0.06 -13.53 16.83
C ALA A 330 0.10 -14.14 18.23
N LEU A 331 1.23 -13.81 18.86
CA LEU A 331 1.56 -14.18 20.22
C LEU A 331 1.25 -13.03 21.18
N GLY A 332 0.71 -13.36 22.37
CA GLY A 332 0.41 -12.38 23.40
C GLY A 332 -0.69 -12.82 24.34
N LYS A 333 -1.32 -11.85 25.01
CA LYS A 333 -2.36 -12.08 26.04
C LYS A 333 -3.49 -13.03 25.62
N MET A 334 -3.91 -12.99 24.35
CA MET A 334 -5.04 -13.76 23.83
C MET A 334 -4.61 -15.09 23.18
N SER A 335 -3.32 -15.44 23.26
CA SER A 335 -2.81 -16.69 22.69
C SER A 335 -3.40 -17.91 23.37
N GLY A 336 -3.61 -18.95 22.57
CA GLY A 336 -4.02 -20.27 23.01
C GLY A 336 -3.00 -21.34 22.63
N LYS A 337 -3.26 -22.60 22.99
CA LYS A 337 -2.38 -23.74 22.65
C LYS A 337 -2.16 -23.86 21.13
N ALA A 338 -3.19 -23.62 20.33
CA ALA A 338 -3.10 -23.66 18.88
C ALA A 338 -2.18 -22.57 18.31
N SER A 339 -2.21 -21.35 18.85
CA SER A 339 -1.31 -20.27 18.44
C SER A 339 0.15 -20.63 18.70
N ILE A 340 0.46 -21.20 19.87
CA ILE A 340 1.81 -21.67 20.19
C ILE A 340 2.23 -22.80 19.25
N ALA A 341 1.38 -23.82 19.08
CA ALA A 341 1.68 -24.98 18.23
C ALA A 341 2.00 -24.57 16.78
N ASN A 342 1.19 -23.69 16.17
CA ASN A 342 1.41 -23.20 14.81
C ASN A 342 2.74 -22.44 14.67
N ASN A 343 3.05 -21.54 15.61
CA ASN A 343 4.32 -20.79 15.56
C ASN A 343 5.53 -21.70 15.79
N LEU A 344 5.43 -22.72 16.67
CA LEU A 344 6.48 -23.70 16.88
C LEU A 344 6.72 -24.57 15.64
N GLU A 345 5.63 -24.99 14.97
CA GLU A 345 5.71 -25.77 13.71
C GLU A 345 6.40 -24.94 12.60
N GLU A 346 6.05 -23.67 12.46
CA GLU A 346 6.69 -22.76 11.49
C GLU A 346 8.19 -22.57 11.76
N LEU A 347 8.58 -22.55 13.03
CA LEU A 347 9.99 -22.47 13.45
C LEU A 347 10.72 -23.82 13.43
N GLY A 348 10.01 -24.94 13.14
CA GLY A 348 10.58 -26.28 13.18
C GLY A 348 10.93 -26.77 14.59
N ILE A 349 10.32 -26.16 15.64
CA ILE A 349 10.61 -26.49 17.05
C ILE A 349 9.58 -27.49 17.56
N SER A 350 10.03 -28.62 18.11
CA SER A 350 9.19 -29.62 18.75
C SER A 350 9.32 -29.55 20.28
N LEU A 351 8.21 -29.34 20.98
CA LEU A 351 8.14 -29.34 22.43
C LEU A 351 7.11 -30.35 22.95
N SER A 352 7.33 -30.87 24.16
CA SER A 352 6.31 -31.68 24.85
C SER A 352 5.05 -30.85 25.14
N PRO A 353 3.86 -31.47 25.24
CA PRO A 353 2.63 -30.74 25.60
C PRO A 353 2.74 -29.97 26.93
N GLU A 354 3.55 -30.45 27.88
CA GLU A 354 3.80 -29.82 29.16
C GLU A 354 4.64 -28.54 28.98
N ASP A 355 5.69 -28.60 28.17
CA ASP A 355 6.57 -27.46 27.91
C ASP A 355 5.87 -26.41 27.05
N GLN A 356 5.05 -26.81 26.06
CA GLN A 356 4.19 -25.89 25.33
C GLN A 356 3.23 -25.12 26.26
N ALA A 357 2.72 -25.77 27.33
CA ALA A 357 1.88 -25.11 28.32
C ALA A 357 2.65 -24.05 29.13
N LYS A 358 3.91 -24.33 29.50
CA LYS A 358 4.79 -23.34 30.19
C LYS A 358 5.10 -22.16 29.29
N VAL A 359 5.42 -22.42 28.01
CA VAL A 359 5.67 -21.37 27.00
C VAL A 359 4.41 -20.50 26.82
N LEU A 360 3.23 -21.10 26.73
CA LEU A 360 1.98 -20.36 26.63
C LEU A 360 1.75 -19.46 27.84
N GLU A 361 1.97 -19.96 29.06
CA GLU A 361 1.82 -19.18 30.29
C GLU A 361 2.75 -17.96 30.28
N ARG A 362 3.99 -18.14 29.87
CA ARG A 362 4.97 -17.06 29.78
C ARG A 362 4.62 -16.03 28.70
N VAL A 363 4.19 -16.48 27.52
CA VAL A 363 3.72 -15.62 26.42
C VAL A 363 2.52 -14.78 26.88
N VAL A 364 1.55 -15.38 27.55
CA VAL A 364 0.40 -14.65 28.09
C VAL A 364 0.82 -13.61 29.12
N ALA A 365 1.71 -13.96 30.06
CA ALA A 365 2.22 -13.06 31.09
C ALA A 365 2.98 -11.86 30.48
N LEU A 366 3.81 -12.10 29.46
CA LEU A 366 4.50 -11.04 28.72
C LEU A 366 3.49 -10.14 27.98
N GLY A 367 2.49 -10.72 27.32
CA GLY A 367 1.42 -9.97 26.64
C GLY A 367 0.56 -9.15 27.60
N ASP A 368 0.27 -9.64 28.81
CA ASP A 368 -0.40 -8.87 29.87
C ASP A 368 0.42 -7.65 30.30
N SER A 369 1.74 -7.77 30.26
CA SER A 369 2.68 -6.67 30.55
C SER A 369 2.85 -5.71 29.37
N LYS A 370 2.00 -5.79 28.33
CA LYS A 370 2.00 -4.99 27.09
C LYS A 370 3.27 -5.17 26.25
N HIS A 371 3.96 -6.29 26.37
CA HIS A 371 5.04 -6.62 25.44
C HIS A 371 4.45 -7.10 24.11
N VAL A 372 4.97 -6.61 23.01
CA VAL A 372 4.72 -7.19 21.69
C VAL A 372 5.62 -8.41 21.57
N ILE A 373 5.05 -9.56 21.24
CA ILE A 373 5.77 -10.83 21.14
C ILE A 373 5.66 -11.29 19.69
N THR A 374 6.80 -11.61 19.10
CA THR A 374 6.89 -12.15 17.74
C THR A 374 7.18 -13.66 17.79
N ALA A 375 7.04 -14.35 16.66
CA ALA A 375 7.40 -15.77 16.56
C ALA A 375 8.90 -15.99 16.88
N GLU A 376 9.74 -15.05 16.47
CA GLU A 376 11.20 -15.06 16.68
C GLU A 376 11.58 -14.88 18.16
N ASP A 377 10.69 -14.41 19.02
CA ASP A 377 10.90 -14.36 20.47
C ASP A 377 10.73 -15.74 21.13
N LEU A 378 10.01 -16.69 20.48
CA LEU A 378 9.72 -18.00 21.07
C LEU A 378 10.98 -18.81 21.45
N PRO A 379 12.03 -18.93 20.64
CA PRO A 379 13.24 -19.66 21.01
C PRO A 379 13.85 -19.15 22.31
N PHE A 380 13.85 -17.81 22.52
CA PHE A 380 14.38 -17.21 23.74
C PHE A 380 13.47 -17.42 24.94
N ILE A 381 12.15 -17.34 24.74
CA ILE A 381 11.17 -17.65 25.78
C ILE A 381 11.30 -19.13 26.21
N ILE A 382 11.50 -20.02 25.26
CA ILE A 382 11.73 -21.44 25.50
C ILE A 382 13.03 -21.66 26.27
N ALA A 383 14.13 -21.05 25.82
CA ALA A 383 15.42 -21.15 26.49
C ALA A 383 15.38 -20.64 27.95
N ASP A 384 14.66 -19.53 28.18
CA ASP A 384 14.44 -18.95 29.53
C ASP A 384 13.65 -19.89 30.45
N ILE A 385 12.63 -20.58 29.92
CA ILE A 385 11.77 -21.51 30.67
C ILE A 385 12.48 -22.85 30.93
N MET A 386 13.17 -23.35 29.92
CA MET A 386 13.84 -24.65 29.97
C MET A 386 15.19 -24.61 30.68
N GLU A 387 15.66 -23.42 31.09
CA GLU A 387 16.99 -23.18 31.63
C GLU A 387 18.10 -23.72 30.71
N SER A 388 17.82 -23.79 29.39
CA SER A 388 18.74 -24.35 28.41
C SER A 388 19.49 -23.23 27.69
N LYS A 389 20.80 -23.44 27.52
CA LYS A 389 21.67 -22.56 26.73
C LYS A 389 21.64 -22.91 25.23
N GLU A 390 20.76 -23.81 24.82
CA GLU A 390 20.73 -24.40 23.48
C GLU A 390 20.51 -23.38 22.36
N TYR A 391 19.82 -22.27 22.66
CA TYR A 391 19.53 -21.19 21.70
C TYR A 391 20.40 -19.94 21.91
N GLN A 392 21.38 -19.99 22.80
CA GLN A 392 22.24 -18.85 23.11
C GLN A 392 23.65 -19.10 22.56
N HIS A 393 23.82 -18.86 21.27
CA HIS A 393 25.08 -19.03 20.57
C HIS A 393 26.04 -17.84 20.74
N ILE A 394 25.46 -16.61 20.87
CA ILE A 394 26.24 -15.40 21.13
C ILE A 394 25.78 -14.72 22.41
N GLU A 395 26.75 -14.36 23.28
CA GLU A 395 26.52 -13.59 24.50
C GLU A 395 27.38 -12.32 24.49
N LEU A 396 26.72 -11.17 24.69
CA LEU A 396 27.39 -9.87 24.77
C LEU A 396 27.83 -9.58 26.20
N HIS A 397 29.13 -9.50 26.46
CA HIS A 397 29.67 -9.16 27.77
C HIS A 397 29.88 -7.66 27.93
N ASN A 398 30.32 -6.99 26.88
CA ASN A 398 30.54 -5.55 26.90
C ASN A 398 30.26 -4.94 25.53
N CYS A 399 29.60 -3.77 25.53
CA CYS A 399 29.40 -2.94 24.37
C CYS A 399 29.56 -1.47 24.77
N SER A 400 30.63 -0.85 24.29
CA SER A 400 30.88 0.58 24.50
C SER A 400 30.74 1.30 23.17
N ILE A 401 29.84 2.28 23.13
CA ILE A 401 29.55 3.06 21.93
C ILE A 401 29.77 4.53 22.25
N ASN A 402 30.62 5.18 21.46
CA ASN A 402 30.91 6.60 21.57
C ASN A 402 30.38 7.30 20.31
N THR A 403 29.58 8.33 20.51
CA THR A 403 29.02 9.13 19.43
C THR A 403 29.03 10.61 19.82
N GLY A 404 29.26 11.49 18.90
CA GLY A 404 29.33 12.93 19.14
C GLY A 404 29.06 13.74 17.89
N LEU A 405 28.95 15.05 18.06
CA LEU A 405 28.77 15.96 16.93
C LEU A 405 30.13 16.10 16.19
N ASP A 406 30.08 16.02 14.86
CA ASP A 406 31.24 16.20 13.97
C ASP A 406 32.42 15.21 14.22
N VAL A 407 32.10 14.02 14.76
CA VAL A 407 33.08 12.92 14.91
C VAL A 407 32.44 11.61 14.46
N ASP A 408 33.23 10.74 13.87
CA ASP A 408 32.81 9.39 13.55
C ASP A 408 32.43 8.64 14.83
N SER A 409 31.33 7.93 14.80
CA SER A 409 30.96 7.06 15.91
C SER A 409 31.85 5.84 15.96
N THR A 410 32.19 5.40 17.18
CA THR A 410 33.00 4.21 17.40
C THR A 410 32.31 3.25 18.35
N ALA A 411 32.48 1.95 18.14
CA ALA A 411 32.03 0.91 19.05
C ALA A 411 33.15 -0.08 19.38
N SER A 412 33.13 -0.61 20.60
CA SER A 412 33.96 -1.73 21.03
C SER A 412 33.07 -2.80 21.65
N VAL A 413 33.16 -4.02 21.17
CA VAL A 413 32.34 -5.15 21.60
C VAL A 413 33.21 -6.29 22.12
N LEU A 414 32.74 -6.94 23.19
CA LEU A 414 33.27 -8.18 23.74
C LEU A 414 32.13 -9.18 23.78
N VAL A 415 32.25 -10.27 23.03
CA VAL A 415 31.24 -11.32 22.92
C VAL A 415 31.85 -12.70 23.11
N THR A 416 31.04 -13.64 23.57
CA THR A 416 31.33 -15.07 23.48
C THR A 416 30.46 -15.69 22.40
N ILE A 417 31.05 -16.48 21.50
CA ILE A 417 30.30 -17.26 20.48
C ILE A 417 30.71 -18.72 20.66
N ASP A 418 29.74 -19.59 20.93
CA ASP A 418 29.92 -21.03 21.17
C ASP A 418 31.01 -21.35 22.22
N GLY A 419 31.19 -20.45 23.20
CA GLY A 419 32.13 -20.60 24.31
C GLY A 419 33.48 -19.94 24.09
N ASP A 420 33.81 -19.44 22.92
CA ASP A 420 35.05 -18.70 22.62
C ASP A 420 34.82 -17.17 22.72
N GLU A 421 35.80 -16.47 23.33
CA GLU A 421 35.71 -15.01 23.51
C GLU A 421 36.33 -14.25 22.33
N TYR A 422 35.62 -13.23 21.86
CA TYR A 422 36.02 -12.35 20.75
C TYR A 422 35.88 -10.88 21.15
N GLN A 423 36.84 -10.08 20.74
CA GLN A 423 36.84 -8.65 20.93
C GLN A 423 37.09 -7.94 19.59
N SER A 424 36.29 -6.92 19.29
CA SER A 424 36.48 -6.12 18.09
C SER A 424 36.09 -4.67 18.33
N SER A 425 36.54 -3.79 17.42
CA SER A 425 36.14 -2.38 17.38
C SER A 425 35.73 -1.99 15.98
N GLY A 426 34.75 -1.11 15.92
CA GLY A 426 34.17 -0.60 14.66
C GLY A 426 34.00 0.90 14.67
N ALA A 427 33.81 1.46 13.47
CA ALA A 427 33.51 2.85 13.25
C ALA A 427 32.40 2.99 12.22
N GLY A 428 31.58 4.05 12.33
CA GLY A 428 30.46 4.28 11.43
C GLY A 428 29.85 5.66 11.57
N ASN A 429 28.89 5.96 10.72
CA ASN A 429 28.19 7.25 10.69
C ASN A 429 27.30 7.48 11.93
N GLY A 430 26.95 6.42 12.65
CA GLY A 430 26.15 6.45 13.87
C GLY A 430 26.52 5.31 14.80
N GLY A 431 26.02 5.35 16.04
CA GLY A 431 26.36 4.37 17.06
C GLY A 431 25.98 2.94 16.69
N PHE A 432 24.85 2.73 16.02
CA PHE A 432 24.42 1.41 15.55
C PHE A 432 25.31 0.91 14.39
N ASP A 433 25.62 1.78 13.43
CA ASP A 433 26.52 1.46 12.30
C ASP A 433 27.93 1.06 12.80
N ALA A 434 28.47 1.80 13.78
CA ALA A 434 29.74 1.44 14.41
C ALA A 434 29.70 0.08 15.14
N PHE A 435 28.57 -0.26 15.78
CA PHE A 435 28.35 -1.58 16.37
C PHE A 435 28.30 -2.67 15.29
N MET A 436 27.58 -2.42 14.20
CA MET A 436 27.48 -3.37 13.08
C MET A 436 28.85 -3.66 12.47
N ASP A 437 29.66 -2.64 12.21
CA ASP A 437 31.04 -2.82 11.72
C ASP A 437 31.92 -3.62 12.70
N ALA A 438 31.73 -3.42 14.01
CA ALA A 438 32.48 -4.18 15.02
C ALA A 438 32.07 -5.66 15.07
N ILE A 439 30.74 -5.95 15.02
CA ILE A 439 30.25 -7.32 15.14
C ILE A 439 30.43 -8.11 13.83
N GLU A 440 30.31 -7.47 12.68
CA GLU A 440 30.54 -8.09 11.38
C GLU A 440 31.97 -8.57 11.21
N LYS A 441 32.97 -7.85 11.73
CA LYS A 441 34.36 -8.28 11.73
C LYS A 441 34.56 -9.62 12.47
N ILE A 442 33.88 -9.80 13.60
CA ILE A 442 33.89 -11.06 14.35
C ILE A 442 33.18 -12.18 13.58
N LEU A 443 31.99 -11.87 13.04
CA LEU A 443 31.14 -12.84 12.34
C LEU A 443 31.75 -13.30 11.01
N ASN A 444 32.47 -12.41 10.32
CA ASN A 444 33.19 -12.76 9.09
C ASN A 444 34.29 -13.80 9.32
N GLU A 445 34.94 -13.79 10.49
CA GLU A 445 35.89 -14.84 10.88
C GLU A 445 35.23 -16.22 11.07
N LYS A 446 33.93 -16.24 11.27
CA LYS A 446 33.09 -17.44 11.43
C LYS A 446 32.33 -17.82 10.15
N GLU A 447 32.59 -17.17 9.00
CA GLU A 447 31.90 -17.37 7.74
C GLU A 447 30.36 -17.15 7.85
N PHE A 448 29.94 -16.32 8.80
CA PHE A 448 28.53 -15.99 9.00
C PHE A 448 28.08 -14.97 7.94
N ILE A 449 27.01 -15.29 7.23
CA ILE A 449 26.42 -14.40 6.21
C ILE A 449 25.38 -13.51 6.90
N MET A 450 25.69 -12.20 6.99
CA MET A 450 24.76 -11.23 7.53
C MET A 450 23.55 -11.04 6.60
N PRO A 451 22.31 -11.11 7.12
CA PRO A 451 21.13 -10.75 6.33
C PRO A 451 21.11 -9.24 6.06
N LEU A 452 20.43 -8.85 4.99
CA LEU A 452 20.19 -7.45 4.67
C LEU A 452 19.24 -6.83 5.70
N LEU A 453 19.57 -5.64 6.20
CA LEU A 453 18.64 -4.83 6.98
C LEU A 453 17.61 -4.21 6.02
N ALA A 454 16.38 -4.70 6.05
CA ALA A 454 15.31 -4.24 5.16
C ALA A 454 14.50 -3.09 5.77
N ASP A 455 14.30 -3.08 7.10
CA ASP A 455 13.57 -2.02 7.79
C ASP A 455 14.08 -1.86 9.23
N TYR A 456 13.95 -0.64 9.78
CA TYR A 456 14.41 -0.28 11.12
C TYR A 456 13.42 0.65 11.79
N GLU A 457 12.63 0.13 12.71
CA GLU A 457 11.60 0.85 13.43
C GLU A 457 12.00 1.10 14.90
N VAL A 458 11.76 2.32 15.39
CA VAL A 458 11.98 2.67 16.79
C VAL A 458 10.68 3.21 17.39
N HIS A 459 10.20 2.56 18.45
CA HIS A 459 8.99 2.94 19.16
C HIS A 459 9.32 3.42 20.58
N ILE A 460 8.88 4.64 20.91
CA ILE A 460 8.93 5.19 22.25
C ILE A 460 7.50 5.31 22.77
N PRO A 461 7.12 4.62 23.87
CA PRO A 461 5.77 4.69 24.42
C PRO A 461 5.35 6.13 24.75
N ARG A 462 4.12 6.49 24.41
CA ARG A 462 3.58 7.84 24.71
C ARG A 462 3.57 8.10 26.22
N GLY A 463 3.95 9.30 26.62
CA GLY A 463 3.95 9.75 28.01
C GLY A 463 5.18 9.27 28.79
N GLY A 464 6.20 8.76 28.11
CA GLY A 464 7.49 8.39 28.70
C GLY A 464 8.24 9.62 29.22
N LYS A 465 9.03 9.40 30.28
CA LYS A 465 10.06 10.31 30.72
C LYS A 465 11.32 10.14 29.85
N THR A 466 12.35 10.93 30.07
CA THR A 466 13.64 10.82 29.36
C THR A 466 14.36 9.46 29.50
N ASP A 467 13.94 8.65 30.46
CA ASP A 467 14.39 7.29 30.76
C ASP A 467 13.39 6.21 30.30
N ALA A 468 12.44 6.55 29.44
CA ALA A 468 11.48 5.60 28.90
C ALA A 468 12.19 4.49 28.12
N LEU A 469 11.68 3.26 28.27
CA LEU A 469 12.17 2.14 27.46
C LEU A 469 11.85 2.38 25.98
N THR A 470 12.86 2.24 25.16
CA THR A 470 12.76 2.31 23.71
C THR A 470 12.72 0.88 23.16
N GLU A 471 11.77 0.63 22.29
CA GLU A 471 11.68 -0.61 21.54
C GLU A 471 12.26 -0.38 20.14
N CYS A 472 13.14 -1.26 19.70
CA CYS A 472 13.67 -1.31 18.34
C CYS A 472 13.25 -2.62 17.70
N ILE A 473 12.61 -2.53 16.53
CA ILE A 473 12.23 -3.67 15.69
C ILE A 473 13.02 -3.54 14.38
N ILE A 474 13.75 -4.59 14.04
CA ILE A 474 14.55 -4.64 12.81
C ILE A 474 14.02 -5.77 11.93
N THR A 475 13.72 -5.43 10.68
CA THR A 475 13.36 -6.41 9.65
C THR A 475 14.62 -6.81 8.89
N TRP A 476 14.89 -8.10 8.85
CA TRP A 476 16.02 -8.71 8.19
C TRP A 476 15.56 -9.50 6.97
N GLN A 477 16.30 -9.42 5.88
CA GLN A 477 16.03 -10.15 4.64
C GLN A 477 17.21 -11.07 4.31
N THR A 478 16.90 -12.36 4.14
CA THR A 478 17.79 -13.36 3.54
C THR A 478 17.31 -13.62 2.09
N ASP A 479 18.03 -14.47 1.35
CA ASP A 479 17.63 -14.87 0.00
C ASP A 479 16.26 -15.58 -0.02
N ASP A 480 15.89 -16.27 1.07
CA ASP A 480 14.70 -17.13 1.12
C ASP A 480 13.54 -16.54 1.92
N GLN A 481 13.79 -15.62 2.85
CA GLN A 481 12.76 -15.12 3.77
C GLN A 481 13.07 -13.75 4.37
N GLU A 482 12.01 -13.11 4.84
CA GLU A 482 12.04 -11.89 5.66
C GLU A 482 11.56 -12.22 7.06
N PHE A 483 12.26 -11.75 8.09
CA PHE A 483 11.87 -11.96 9.49
C PHE A 483 12.24 -10.74 10.36
N LYS A 484 11.57 -10.60 11.51
CA LYS A 484 11.74 -9.46 12.42
C LYS A 484 12.35 -9.88 13.74
N THR A 485 13.26 -9.06 14.25
CA THR A 485 13.76 -9.18 15.62
C THR A 485 13.56 -7.90 16.40
N ARG A 486 13.52 -8.02 17.71
CA ARG A 486 13.14 -6.93 18.60
C ARG A 486 14.12 -6.83 19.77
N GLY A 487 14.47 -5.60 20.13
CA GLY A 487 15.22 -5.31 21.35
C GLY A 487 14.57 -4.18 22.15
N VAL A 488 14.72 -4.22 23.46
CA VAL A 488 14.18 -3.19 24.37
C VAL A 488 15.28 -2.72 25.30
N ASP A 489 15.49 -1.42 25.36
CA ASP A 489 16.44 -0.78 26.27
C ASP A 489 16.03 0.69 26.53
N SER A 490 16.55 1.31 27.57
CA SER A 490 16.42 2.76 27.77
C SER A 490 17.24 3.59 26.78
N ASN A 491 18.23 2.97 26.15
CA ASN A 491 19.04 3.55 25.07
C ASN A 491 18.64 2.93 23.73
N GLN A 492 18.21 3.76 22.78
CA GLN A 492 17.74 3.29 21.47
C GLN A 492 18.79 2.48 20.70
N VAL A 493 20.09 2.82 20.83
CA VAL A 493 21.15 2.09 20.15
C VAL A 493 21.35 0.71 20.79
N LEU A 494 21.28 0.62 22.12
CA LEU A 494 21.34 -0.67 22.82
C LEU A 494 20.10 -1.53 22.57
N ALA A 495 18.94 -0.92 22.34
CA ALA A 495 17.75 -1.65 21.89
C ALA A 495 18.00 -2.30 20.53
N ALA A 496 18.59 -1.58 19.57
CA ALA A 496 18.97 -2.13 18.27
C ALA A 496 20.07 -3.21 18.37
N VAL A 497 21.07 -3.01 19.22
CA VAL A 497 22.09 -4.04 19.53
C VAL A 497 21.43 -5.34 20.00
N LYS A 498 20.47 -5.26 20.92
CA LYS A 498 19.73 -6.43 21.42
C LYS A 498 18.92 -7.12 20.32
N ALA A 499 18.28 -6.35 19.43
CA ALA A 499 17.57 -6.90 18.28
C ALA A 499 18.53 -7.65 17.34
N THR A 500 19.71 -7.09 17.06
CA THR A 500 20.74 -7.71 16.21
C THR A 500 21.30 -9.00 16.83
N LEU A 501 21.59 -9.00 18.13
CA LEU A 501 22.07 -10.23 18.79
C LEU A 501 21.03 -11.36 18.75
N ARG A 502 19.74 -11.03 18.81
CA ARG A 502 18.66 -12.01 18.60
C ARG A 502 18.69 -12.58 17.18
N MET A 503 18.84 -11.73 16.18
CA MET A 503 18.99 -12.17 14.80
C MET A 503 20.16 -13.13 14.63
N ILE A 504 21.35 -12.79 15.17
CA ILE A 504 22.54 -13.64 15.10
C ILE A 504 22.27 -15.00 15.75
N ASN A 505 21.66 -15.04 16.95
CA ASN A 505 21.31 -16.28 17.63
C ASN A 505 20.35 -17.16 16.80
N VAL A 506 19.31 -16.57 16.20
CA VAL A 506 18.35 -17.29 15.34
C VAL A 506 19.07 -17.93 14.15
N MET A 507 19.96 -17.18 13.50
CA MET A 507 20.66 -17.68 12.31
C MET A 507 21.73 -18.73 12.65
N LEU A 508 22.50 -18.53 13.72
CA LEU A 508 23.50 -19.52 14.19
C LEU A 508 22.81 -20.83 14.59
N HIS A 509 21.65 -20.76 15.25
CA HIS A 509 20.88 -21.95 15.59
C HIS A 509 20.39 -22.69 14.34
N ALA A 510 19.88 -21.97 13.33
CA ALA A 510 19.46 -22.57 12.06
C ALA A 510 20.63 -23.26 11.32
N GLN A 511 21.82 -22.66 11.33
CA GLN A 511 23.03 -23.25 10.75
C GLN A 511 23.48 -24.53 11.49
N ALA A 512 23.43 -24.52 12.82
CA ALA A 512 23.78 -25.69 13.65
C ALA A 512 22.81 -26.87 13.41
N GLY A 513 21.51 -26.59 13.22
CA GLY A 513 20.49 -27.60 12.90
C GLY A 513 20.68 -28.25 11.51
N GLN A 514 21.19 -27.51 10.52
CA GLN A 514 21.51 -28.03 9.18
C GLN A 514 22.78 -28.87 9.13
N ALA A 515 23.71 -28.64 10.03
CA ALA A 515 24.97 -29.41 10.13
C ALA A 515 24.78 -30.79 10.80
N THR A 516 23.60 -31.08 11.35
CA THR A 516 23.31 -32.32 12.11
C THR A 516 22.42 -33.30 11.30
N VAL A 517 22.04 -32.98 10.06
CA VAL A 517 21.32 -33.83 9.09
C VAL A 517 22.27 -34.20 7.96
#